data_f4d6c70e9558a0fd40d9638f5e9a45cc
#
_entry.id   f4d6c70e9558a0fd40d9638f5e9a45cc
#
_cell.length_a   1.000
_cell.length_b   1.000
_cell.length_c   1.000
_cell.angle_alpha   90.00
_cell.angle_beta   90.00
_cell.angle_gamma   90.00
#
_symmetry.space_group_name_H-M   'P 1'
#
loop_
_entity.id
_entity.type
_entity.pdbx_description
1 polymer ?
#
loop_
_entity_poly.entity_id
_entity_poly.type
_entity_poly.pdbx_seq_one_letter_code
_entity_poly.pdbx_strand_id
1 'polypeptide(L)'
;MKRAFKIYKWAWVCLLTITAITAMIAYPTHHNLAQNPNKVDKIVHVDLPDLTNIESEDNLDRGASRWNYFEHSADFEHPLTAKTIKKLDKLCKTDSEHWSKDKSEGCYIYSDAGGIDDLYSVSCHIYNDHVYIYYIIDETEGIFVIIPFFLIYTIFILWGVVLGIAALFR
;
A
#
# COMPACT_ATOMS: atom_id res chain seq x y z
N MET A 1 21.04 -16.58 -36.28
CA MET A 1 20.91 -15.18 -35.86
C MET A 1 19.49 -14.65 -35.94
N LYS A 2 18.79 -14.66 -37.10
CA LYS A 2 17.41 -14.13 -37.23
C LYS A 2 16.45 -14.67 -36.14
N ARG A 3 16.58 -15.96 -35.75
CA ARG A 3 15.75 -16.59 -34.71
C ARG A 3 16.07 -16.06 -33.32
N ALA A 4 17.34 -15.85 -32.97
CA ALA A 4 17.77 -15.30 -31.69
C ALA A 4 17.31 -13.83 -31.51
N PHE A 5 17.41 -13.02 -32.55
CA PHE A 5 16.88 -11.65 -32.55
C PHE A 5 15.35 -11.59 -32.38
N LYS A 6 14.63 -12.54 -33.00
CA LYS A 6 13.18 -12.63 -32.86
C LYS A 6 12.78 -12.97 -31.42
N ILE A 7 13.50 -13.94 -30.79
CA ILE A 7 13.26 -14.32 -29.39
C ILE A 7 13.58 -13.14 -28.46
N TYR A 8 14.71 -12.48 -28.67
CA TYR A 8 15.11 -11.31 -27.89
C TYR A 8 14.06 -10.18 -27.94
N LYS A 9 13.54 -9.87 -29.12
CA LYS A 9 12.49 -8.86 -29.31
C LYS A 9 11.21 -9.22 -28.55
N TRP A 10 10.77 -10.47 -28.61
CA TRP A 10 9.58 -10.92 -27.88
C TRP A 10 9.80 -10.94 -26.37
N ALA A 11 10.99 -11.31 -25.91
CA ALA A 11 11.33 -11.28 -24.50
C ALA A 11 11.28 -9.83 -23.95
N TRP A 12 11.73 -8.82 -24.73
CA TRP A 12 11.57 -7.42 -24.38
C TRP A 12 10.10 -7.00 -24.24
N VAL A 13 9.25 -7.37 -25.18
CA VAL A 13 7.82 -7.05 -25.11
C VAL A 13 7.20 -7.65 -23.85
N CYS A 14 7.48 -8.93 -23.57
CA CYS A 14 6.98 -9.58 -22.35
C CYS A 14 7.48 -8.89 -21.09
N LEU A 15 8.77 -8.55 -21.00
CA LEU A 15 9.35 -7.88 -19.85
C LEU A 15 8.70 -6.51 -19.60
N LEU A 16 8.56 -5.70 -20.64
CA LEU A 16 7.91 -4.38 -20.54
C LEU A 16 6.45 -4.51 -20.11
N THR A 17 5.73 -5.50 -20.64
CA THR A 17 4.33 -5.72 -20.29
C THR A 17 4.19 -6.14 -18.82
N ILE A 18 5.03 -7.07 -18.35
CA ILE A 18 5.03 -7.52 -16.94
C ILE A 18 5.36 -6.34 -16.03
N THR A 19 6.39 -5.55 -16.35
CA THR A 19 6.77 -4.37 -15.55
C THR A 19 5.62 -3.36 -15.46
N ALA A 20 4.96 -3.08 -16.60
CA ALA A 20 3.83 -2.15 -16.63
C ALA A 20 2.65 -2.65 -15.77
N ILE A 21 2.32 -3.94 -15.88
CA ILE A 21 1.25 -4.56 -15.08
C ILE A 21 1.60 -4.52 -13.59
N THR A 22 2.84 -4.88 -13.23
CA THR A 22 3.29 -4.86 -11.83
C THR A 22 3.26 -3.43 -11.25
N ALA A 23 3.72 -2.44 -12.01
CA ALA A 23 3.65 -1.04 -11.61
C ALA A 23 2.21 -0.55 -11.45
N MET A 24 1.30 -0.96 -12.33
CA MET A 24 -0.12 -0.61 -12.23
C MET A 24 -0.82 -1.24 -11.02
N ILE A 25 -0.38 -2.41 -10.59
CA ILE A 25 -0.99 -3.13 -9.46
C ILE A 25 -0.36 -2.70 -8.13
N ALA A 26 0.97 -2.55 -8.05
CA ALA A 26 1.68 -2.32 -6.80
C ALA A 26 1.58 -0.86 -6.31
N TYR A 27 1.66 0.12 -7.22
CA TYR A 27 1.74 1.53 -6.84
C TYR A 27 0.44 2.16 -6.29
N PRO A 28 -0.80 1.76 -6.68
CA PRO A 28 -1.99 2.49 -6.28
C PRO A 28 -2.66 2.04 -4.98
N THR A 29 -2.34 0.85 -4.44
CA THR A 29 -3.21 0.24 -3.43
C THR A 29 -3.11 0.94 -2.07
N HIS A 30 -1.91 1.12 -1.55
CA HIS A 30 -1.72 1.74 -0.23
C HIS A 30 -1.92 3.26 -0.26
N HIS A 31 -1.38 3.94 -1.26
CA HIS A 31 -1.57 5.39 -1.44
C HIS A 31 -3.04 5.78 -1.59
N ASN A 32 -3.81 5.02 -2.38
CA ASN A 32 -5.25 5.25 -2.55
C ASN A 32 -6.08 4.95 -1.28
N LEU A 33 -5.62 4.03 -0.45
CA LEU A 33 -6.28 3.76 0.84
C LEU A 33 -5.97 4.87 1.84
N ALA A 34 -4.70 5.31 1.91
CA ALA A 34 -4.28 6.37 2.80
C ALA A 34 -4.91 7.72 2.47
N GLN A 35 -5.12 8.04 1.20
CA GLN A 35 -5.74 9.29 0.76
C GLN A 35 -7.27 9.29 0.81
N ASN A 36 -7.90 8.14 1.05
CA ASN A 36 -9.36 8.04 1.01
C ASN A 36 -9.93 7.41 2.28
N PRO A 37 -10.25 8.24 3.30
CA PRO A 37 -10.77 7.76 4.58
C PRO A 37 -12.08 6.96 4.45
N ASN A 38 -12.87 7.17 3.39
CA ASN A 38 -14.08 6.37 3.12
C ASN A 38 -13.80 4.88 2.84
N LYS A 39 -12.52 4.48 2.77
CA LYS A 39 -12.11 3.08 2.60
C LYS A 39 -11.58 2.47 3.89
N VAL A 40 -11.78 3.10 5.03
CA VAL A 40 -11.34 2.58 6.34
C VAL A 40 -11.87 1.17 6.61
N ASP A 41 -13.07 0.86 6.19
CA ASP A 41 -13.69 -0.47 6.27
C ASP A 41 -12.83 -1.56 5.60
N LYS A 42 -12.14 -1.22 4.50
CA LYS A 42 -11.22 -2.12 3.79
C LYS A 42 -9.90 -2.30 4.52
N ILE A 43 -9.45 -1.27 5.23
CA ILE A 43 -8.22 -1.32 6.04
C ILE A 43 -8.47 -2.19 7.26
N VAL A 44 -9.52 -1.91 8.01
CA VAL A 44 -9.81 -2.61 9.27
C VAL A 44 -10.59 -3.91 9.10
N HIS A 45 -11.04 -4.24 7.88
CA HIS A 45 -11.86 -5.42 7.55
C HIS A 45 -13.14 -5.54 8.41
N VAL A 46 -13.69 -4.41 8.80
CA VAL A 46 -14.92 -4.29 9.58
C VAL A 46 -15.87 -3.34 8.88
N ASP A 47 -17.12 -3.73 8.74
CA ASP A 47 -18.22 -2.87 8.28
C ASP A 47 -18.45 -1.74 9.29
N LEU A 48 -18.01 -0.55 8.96
CA LEU A 48 -18.25 0.67 9.73
C LEU A 48 -19.36 1.49 9.07
N PRO A 49 -20.01 2.38 9.82
CA PRO A 49 -20.96 3.34 9.24
C PRO A 49 -20.28 4.28 8.24
N ASP A 50 -21.06 4.86 7.34
CA ASP A 50 -20.58 5.87 6.40
C ASP A 50 -19.99 7.07 7.15
N LEU A 51 -18.93 7.65 6.57
CA LEU A 51 -18.20 8.77 7.17
C LEU A 51 -18.79 10.10 6.73
N THR A 52 -18.87 11.02 7.68
CA THR A 52 -19.28 12.42 7.49
C THR A 52 -18.25 13.34 8.16
N ASN A 53 -18.32 14.64 7.88
CA ASN A 53 -17.46 15.66 8.48
C ASN A 53 -15.96 15.29 8.43
N ILE A 54 -15.50 14.80 7.27
CA ILE A 54 -14.13 14.33 7.11
C ILE A 54 -13.16 15.49 7.12
N GLU A 55 -12.23 15.48 8.05
CA GLU A 55 -11.07 16.37 8.09
C GLU A 55 -9.81 15.55 7.76
N SER A 56 -8.92 16.12 6.97
CA SER A 56 -7.71 15.43 6.52
C SER A 56 -6.51 16.36 6.59
N GLU A 57 -5.40 15.85 7.12
CA GLU A 57 -4.10 16.50 7.12
C GLU A 57 -3.06 15.54 6.54
N ASP A 58 -2.12 16.08 5.77
CA ASP A 58 -0.96 15.33 5.26
C ASP A 58 0.29 16.20 5.29
N ASN A 59 1.45 15.58 5.06
CA ASN A 59 2.72 16.29 5.00
C ASN A 59 3.31 16.37 3.59
N LEU A 60 2.54 16.09 2.56
CA LEU A 60 3.02 16.03 1.17
C LEU A 60 3.69 17.34 0.72
N ASP A 61 3.20 18.49 1.23
CA ASP A 61 3.73 19.82 0.91
C ASP A 61 4.98 20.21 1.71
N ARG A 62 5.40 19.44 2.72
CA ARG A 62 6.54 19.79 3.59
C ARG A 62 7.90 19.41 3.02
N GLY A 63 7.96 18.88 1.79
CA GLY A 63 9.17 18.61 1.00
C GLY A 63 10.15 17.62 1.65
N ALA A 64 10.70 16.70 0.85
CA ALA A 64 11.84 15.82 1.16
C ALA A 64 11.77 15.00 2.47
N SER A 65 10.60 14.73 3.00
CA SER A 65 10.43 13.72 4.04
C SER A 65 10.46 12.33 3.38
N ARG A 66 11.24 11.40 3.94
CA ARG A 66 11.22 9.99 3.54
C ARG A 66 9.85 9.35 3.84
N TRP A 67 9.13 9.90 4.82
CA TRP A 67 7.88 9.39 5.32
C TRP A 67 6.74 10.35 4.99
N ASN A 68 5.75 9.88 4.28
CA ASN A 68 4.48 10.57 4.11
C ASN A 68 3.52 10.08 5.18
N TYR A 69 2.88 11.00 5.86
CA TYR A 69 1.78 10.67 6.75
C TYR A 69 0.48 11.30 6.28
N PHE A 70 -0.59 10.60 6.56
CA PHE A 70 -1.96 11.02 6.34
C PHE A 70 -2.70 10.84 7.66
N GLU A 71 -3.38 11.88 8.08
CA GLU A 71 -4.22 11.87 9.28
C GLU A 71 -5.63 12.28 8.88
N HIS A 72 -6.60 11.44 9.26
CA HIS A 72 -7.99 11.72 8.99
C HIS A 72 -8.78 11.57 10.27
N SER A 73 -9.66 12.54 10.51
CA SER A 73 -10.73 12.42 11.49
C SER A 73 -12.07 12.50 10.78
N ALA A 74 -13.02 11.70 11.20
CA ALA A 74 -14.34 11.70 10.61
C ALA A 74 -15.39 11.23 11.62
N ASP A 75 -16.60 11.79 11.50
CA ASP A 75 -17.75 11.32 12.25
C ASP A 75 -18.44 10.19 11.49
N PHE A 76 -19.05 9.26 12.22
CA PHE A 76 -19.98 8.29 11.63
C PHE A 76 -21.36 8.93 11.41
N GLU A 77 -22.00 8.60 10.30
CA GLU A 77 -23.39 9.04 10.04
C GLU A 77 -24.35 8.62 11.18
N HIS A 78 -24.06 7.49 11.81
CA HIS A 78 -24.76 7.01 13.01
C HIS A 78 -23.80 6.23 13.91
N PRO A 79 -24.05 6.14 15.22
CA PRO A 79 -23.23 5.39 16.14
C PRO A 79 -23.06 3.91 15.76
N LEU A 80 -21.96 3.30 16.20
CA LEU A 80 -21.69 1.89 15.98
C LEU A 80 -22.86 1.01 16.44
N THR A 81 -23.25 0.07 15.58
CA THR A 81 -24.31 -0.88 15.92
C THR A 81 -23.82 -1.90 16.96
N ALA A 82 -24.73 -2.47 17.75
CA ALA A 82 -24.41 -3.53 18.69
C ALA A 82 -23.75 -4.75 18.00
N LYS A 83 -24.05 -4.99 16.70
CA LYS A 83 -23.45 -6.04 15.90
C LYS A 83 -21.98 -5.71 15.60
N THR A 84 -21.69 -4.45 15.21
CA THR A 84 -20.32 -3.99 14.95
C THR A 84 -19.48 -4.03 16.22
N ILE A 85 -20.00 -3.51 17.33
CA ILE A 85 -19.34 -3.55 18.65
C ILE A 85 -18.98 -4.99 19.04
N LYS A 86 -19.92 -5.93 18.90
CA LYS A 86 -19.68 -7.35 19.19
C LYS A 86 -18.60 -7.96 18.29
N LYS A 87 -18.52 -7.54 17.02
CA LYS A 87 -17.47 -7.98 16.11
C LYS A 87 -16.11 -7.43 16.56
N LEU A 88 -16.02 -6.15 16.92
CA LEU A 88 -14.80 -5.51 17.42
C LEU A 88 -14.33 -6.15 18.74
N ASP A 89 -15.23 -6.39 19.69
CA ASP A 89 -14.92 -7.09 20.94
C ASP A 89 -14.39 -8.53 20.70
N LYS A 90 -14.87 -9.18 19.63
CA LYS A 90 -14.37 -10.50 19.24
C LYS A 90 -12.97 -10.37 18.64
N LEU A 91 -12.72 -9.40 17.75
CA LEU A 91 -11.41 -9.19 17.11
C LEU A 91 -10.32 -8.89 18.14
N CYS A 92 -10.58 -8.05 19.14
CA CYS A 92 -9.64 -7.79 20.23
C CYS A 92 -9.25 -9.07 21.02
N LYS A 93 -10.03 -10.16 20.91
CA LYS A 93 -9.73 -11.44 21.57
C LYS A 93 -9.07 -12.45 20.65
N THR A 94 -9.43 -12.45 19.36
CA THR A 94 -9.01 -13.46 18.38
C THR A 94 -7.84 -13.03 17.52
N ASP A 95 -7.61 -11.72 17.42
CA ASP A 95 -6.57 -11.07 16.62
C ASP A 95 -5.95 -9.93 17.44
N SER A 96 -5.42 -10.28 18.62
CA SER A 96 -4.85 -9.31 19.55
C SER A 96 -3.51 -8.72 19.09
N GLU A 97 -2.96 -9.19 17.99
CA GLU A 97 -1.79 -8.61 17.35
C GLU A 97 -2.13 -7.28 16.67
N HIS A 98 -3.27 -7.24 15.97
CA HIS A 98 -3.72 -6.06 15.27
C HIS A 98 -4.77 -5.24 16.04
N TRP A 99 -5.51 -5.88 16.95
CA TRP A 99 -6.65 -5.25 17.62
C TRP A 99 -6.47 -5.17 19.13
N SER A 100 -6.73 -3.98 19.66
CA SER A 100 -6.82 -3.74 21.10
C SER A 100 -8.01 -2.86 21.45
N LYS A 101 -8.32 -2.80 22.74
CA LYS A 101 -9.39 -1.91 23.26
C LYS A 101 -8.81 -1.05 24.36
N ASP A 102 -8.80 0.26 24.12
CA ASP A 102 -8.51 1.22 25.18
C ASP A 102 -9.77 1.45 26.02
N LYS A 103 -9.69 1.02 27.27
CA LYS A 103 -10.80 1.17 28.22
C LYS A 103 -10.90 2.57 28.81
N SER A 104 -9.79 3.34 28.79
CA SER A 104 -9.76 4.68 29.35
C SER A 104 -10.42 5.67 28.40
N GLU A 105 -10.22 5.50 27.10
CA GLU A 105 -10.81 6.32 26.07
C GLU A 105 -12.10 5.73 25.49
N GLY A 106 -12.37 4.45 25.76
CA GLY A 106 -13.56 3.76 25.26
C GLY A 106 -13.52 3.45 23.77
N CYS A 107 -12.33 3.39 23.16
CA CYS A 107 -12.17 3.14 21.72
C CYS A 107 -11.58 1.76 21.43
N TYR A 108 -11.77 1.31 20.19
CA TYR A 108 -11.08 0.15 19.61
C TYR A 108 -9.91 0.65 18.77
N ILE A 109 -8.76 0.04 18.91
CA ILE A 109 -7.55 0.40 18.19
C ILE A 109 -7.19 -0.76 17.26
N TYR A 110 -7.13 -0.46 15.96
CA TYR A 110 -6.50 -1.31 14.96
C TYR A 110 -5.11 -0.76 14.66
N SER A 111 -4.10 -1.62 14.64
CA SER A 111 -2.75 -1.27 14.22
C SER A 111 -2.21 -2.36 13.33
N ASP A 112 -1.70 -1.97 12.18
CA ASP A 112 -1.01 -2.85 11.25
C ASP A 112 0.27 -2.15 10.77
N ALA A 113 1.40 -2.79 11.01
CA ALA A 113 2.68 -2.38 10.48
C ALA A 113 3.10 -3.40 9.43
N GLY A 114 3.22 -2.95 8.18
CA GLY A 114 3.41 -3.83 7.03
C GLY A 114 4.76 -4.51 6.98
N GLY A 115 4.89 -5.65 7.63
CA GLY A 115 5.93 -6.66 7.38
C GLY A 115 7.38 -6.24 7.59
N ILE A 116 8.28 -7.06 7.05
CA ILE A 116 9.73 -7.07 7.31
C ILE A 116 10.46 -5.74 7.06
N ASP A 117 9.87 -4.83 6.32
CA ASP A 117 10.52 -3.58 5.91
C ASP A 117 9.75 -2.31 6.35
N ASP A 118 8.71 -2.44 7.19
CA ASP A 118 7.89 -1.33 7.73
C ASP A 118 7.54 -0.25 6.68
N LEU A 119 7.17 -0.70 5.47
CA LEU A 119 6.91 0.17 4.33
C LEU A 119 5.66 1.01 4.51
N TYR A 120 4.77 0.56 5.37
CA TYR A 120 3.61 1.34 5.82
C TYR A 120 3.26 0.98 7.27
N SER A 121 2.63 1.91 7.94
CA SER A 121 1.97 1.69 9.22
C SER A 121 0.61 2.37 9.20
N VAL A 122 -0.40 1.68 9.66
CA VAL A 122 -1.74 2.23 9.83
C VAL A 122 -2.21 2.03 11.27
N SER A 123 -2.80 3.07 11.84
CA SER A 123 -3.48 3.00 13.14
C SER A 123 -4.85 3.64 13.01
N CYS A 124 -5.88 2.92 13.42
CA CYS A 124 -7.25 3.42 13.42
C CYS A 124 -7.80 3.36 14.83
N HIS A 125 -8.22 4.50 15.37
CA HIS A 125 -8.89 4.62 16.65
C HIS A 125 -10.39 4.79 16.38
N ILE A 126 -11.17 3.77 16.69
CA ILE A 126 -12.60 3.67 16.38
C ILE A 126 -13.39 3.90 17.65
N TYR A 127 -14.04 5.05 17.75
CA TYR A 127 -14.96 5.42 18.82
C TYR A 127 -16.38 5.01 18.46
N ASN A 128 -17.32 5.29 19.33
CA ASN A 128 -18.72 4.95 19.07
C ASN A 128 -19.38 5.77 17.95
N ASP A 129 -18.93 7.00 17.75
CA ASP A 129 -19.52 8.02 16.87
C ASP A 129 -18.53 8.64 15.88
N HIS A 130 -17.23 8.36 16.03
CA HIS A 130 -16.19 8.91 15.17
C HIS A 130 -14.99 7.98 15.03
N VAL A 131 -14.09 8.27 14.08
CA VAL A 131 -12.85 7.53 13.84
C VAL A 131 -11.69 8.48 13.58
N TYR A 132 -10.52 8.13 14.11
CA TYR A 132 -9.24 8.70 13.71
C TYR A 132 -8.40 7.66 12.99
N ILE A 133 -7.87 8.03 11.83
CA ILE A 133 -7.04 7.18 11.00
C ILE A 133 -5.70 7.86 10.83
N TYR A 134 -4.65 7.17 11.20
CA TYR A 134 -3.29 7.61 11.01
C TYR A 134 -2.55 6.63 10.12
N TYR A 135 -2.00 7.11 9.01
CA TYR A 135 -1.33 6.29 8.02
C TYR A 135 0.05 6.87 7.71
N ILE A 136 1.08 6.04 7.79
CA ILE A 136 2.46 6.38 7.42
C ILE A 136 2.86 5.51 6.25
N ILE A 137 3.43 6.11 5.20
CA ILE A 137 3.97 5.40 4.03
C ILE A 137 5.43 5.80 3.87
N ASP A 138 6.33 4.81 3.75
CA ASP A 138 7.71 5.04 3.33
C ASP A 138 7.77 5.15 1.81
N GLU A 139 8.14 6.30 1.27
CA GLU A 139 8.29 6.50 -0.18
C GLU A 139 9.41 5.66 -0.81
N THR A 140 10.30 5.05 -0.01
CA THR A 140 11.33 4.16 -0.55
C THR A 140 10.78 2.85 -1.11
N GLU A 141 9.51 2.51 -0.88
CA GLU A 141 8.84 1.34 -1.49
C GLU A 141 9.08 1.25 -2.99
N GLY A 142 8.94 2.38 -3.70
CA GLY A 142 9.16 2.41 -5.14
C GLY A 142 10.57 1.97 -5.55
N ILE A 143 11.58 2.20 -4.70
CA ILE A 143 12.98 1.89 -5.00
C ILE A 143 13.23 0.38 -4.91
N PHE A 144 12.72 -0.31 -3.89
CA PHE A 144 12.93 -1.75 -3.71
C PHE A 144 12.22 -2.59 -4.79
N VAL A 145 11.09 -2.12 -5.29
CA VAL A 145 10.43 -2.74 -6.46
C VAL A 145 11.21 -2.45 -7.75
N ILE A 146 11.81 -1.28 -7.88
CA ILE A 146 12.53 -0.85 -9.09
C ILE A 146 13.90 -1.56 -9.22
N ILE A 147 14.63 -1.82 -8.12
CA ILE A 147 15.96 -2.42 -8.16
C ILE A 147 16.00 -3.78 -8.88
N PRO A 148 15.13 -4.77 -8.58
CA PRO A 148 15.12 -6.03 -9.32
C PRO A 148 14.83 -5.85 -10.80
N PHE A 149 13.92 -4.94 -11.16
CA PHE A 149 13.66 -4.63 -12.56
C PHE A 149 14.87 -3.98 -13.24
N PHE A 150 15.57 -3.06 -12.55
CA PHE A 150 16.78 -2.44 -13.08
C PHE A 150 17.87 -3.47 -13.38
N LEU A 151 18.08 -4.44 -12.50
CA LEU A 151 19.00 -5.54 -12.71
C LEU A 151 18.62 -6.41 -13.92
N ILE A 152 17.36 -6.78 -14.03
CA ILE A 152 16.84 -7.56 -15.16
C ILE A 152 17.01 -6.79 -16.47
N TYR A 153 16.66 -5.50 -16.51
CA TYR A 153 16.86 -4.64 -17.68
C TYR A 153 18.34 -4.53 -18.08
N THR A 154 19.25 -4.40 -17.11
CA THR A 154 20.68 -4.36 -17.36
C THR A 154 21.19 -5.65 -18.02
N ILE A 155 20.76 -6.81 -17.52
CA ILE A 155 21.10 -8.12 -18.10
C ILE A 155 20.58 -8.23 -19.55
N PHE A 156 19.36 -7.77 -19.80
CA PHE A 156 18.78 -7.77 -21.15
C PHE A 156 19.53 -6.86 -22.13
N ILE A 157 19.94 -5.68 -21.69
CA ILE A 157 20.74 -4.74 -22.50
C ILE A 157 22.07 -5.39 -22.84
N LEU A 158 22.77 -5.95 -21.86
CA LEU A 158 24.05 -6.66 -22.08
C LEU A 158 23.91 -7.82 -23.07
N TRP A 159 22.82 -8.60 -22.96
CA TRP A 159 22.53 -9.67 -23.92
C TRP A 159 22.31 -9.12 -25.34
N GLY A 160 21.62 -8.01 -25.50
CA GLY A 160 21.46 -7.32 -26.78
C GLY A 160 22.78 -6.87 -27.38
N VAL A 161 23.68 -6.31 -26.57
CA VAL A 161 25.04 -5.92 -26.98
C VAL A 161 25.82 -7.12 -27.49
N VAL A 162 25.83 -8.24 -26.74
CA VAL A 162 26.53 -9.48 -27.14
C VAL A 162 26.00 -10.02 -28.48
N LEU A 163 24.67 -10.02 -28.66
CA LEU A 163 24.05 -10.43 -29.93
C LEU A 163 24.44 -9.49 -31.08
N GLY A 164 24.53 -8.18 -30.82
CA GLY A 164 24.97 -7.17 -31.80
C GLY A 164 26.41 -7.38 -32.21
N ILE A 165 27.34 -7.56 -31.26
CA ILE A 165 28.74 -7.85 -31.51
C ILE A 165 28.91 -9.14 -32.32
N ALA A 166 28.24 -10.22 -31.91
CA ALA A 166 28.26 -11.50 -32.63
C ALA A 166 27.70 -11.41 -34.06
N ALA A 167 26.89 -10.39 -34.36
CA ALA A 167 26.40 -10.13 -35.70
C ALA A 167 27.43 -9.43 -36.59
N LEU A 168 28.33 -8.61 -36.01
CA LEU A 168 29.38 -7.87 -36.75
C LEU A 168 30.57 -8.76 -37.18
N PHE A 169 30.82 -9.85 -36.42
CA PHE A 169 31.92 -10.77 -36.70
C PHE A 169 31.54 -12.00 -37.54
N ARG A 170 30.40 -11.96 -38.21
CA ARG A 170 29.91 -12.97 -39.16
C ARG A 170 29.70 -12.38 -40.52
#